data_58e7c75dc634cc6f173e7bb476c57a9a
#
_entry.id   58e7c75dc634cc6f173e7bb476c57a9a
#
_cell.length_a   1.000
_cell.length_b   1.000
_cell.length_c   1.000
_cell.angle_alpha   90.00
_cell.angle_beta   90.00
_cell.angle_gamma   90.00
#
_symmetry.space_group_name_H-M   'P 1'
#
loop_
_entity.id
_entity.type
_entity.pdbx_description
1 polymer ?
#
loop_
_entity_poly.entity_id
_entity_poly.type
_entity_poly.pdbx_seq_one_letter_code
_entity_poly.pdbx_strand_id
1 'polypeptide(L)'
;MIRIKHIFEAHIIVRDLQRSVGFYRDVLGLQVGIEQPERPAAFFWVGGRGKSMLGIFTIGSWPTQMMQHHLSFQVKLEDLLAAPQRLRCAGISPKGRRTPSYPRGEPTDEPIVFAWMPAASIFFDDPDGNLLEYIAMLPDLPRPELGIVRWSEWNAGHTTRIAGSGTNTMTPVEQLFEDHISVRDLERSIGFYRDMLGMEVGVLQSRSPEGMGGALLWIGGRGRSMLGIYSLGSTWPLTIMQHHVAFEVTIEDLLTAPRNLRAAGVTALGGRREPIDEPVVFSWMPAASVFFDDPDGNFLEYIAMLDDQPQPELGLLLSWSEWQSGRKEGKAKSHK
;
A
#
# COMPACT_ATOMS: atom_id res chain seq x y z
N MET A 1 -1.75 -13.75 -18.25
CA MET A 1 -1.40 -12.57 -17.42
C MET A 1 -2.09 -12.75 -16.08
N ILE A 2 -1.36 -12.60 -14.98
CA ILE A 2 -1.91 -12.65 -13.61
C ILE A 2 -2.81 -11.45 -13.38
N ARG A 3 -4.02 -11.66 -12.86
CA ARG A 3 -4.96 -10.57 -12.59
C ARG A 3 -4.79 -10.05 -11.17
N ILE A 4 -4.12 -8.91 -11.06
CA ILE A 4 -3.96 -8.20 -9.79
C ILE A 4 -5.28 -7.51 -9.42
N LYS A 5 -5.71 -7.64 -8.15
CA LYS A 5 -6.95 -7.03 -7.64
C LYS A 5 -6.71 -5.64 -7.03
N HIS A 6 -5.76 -5.53 -6.12
CA HIS A 6 -5.37 -4.28 -5.42
C HIS A 6 -4.03 -4.46 -4.68
N ILE A 7 -3.53 -3.40 -4.04
CA ILE A 7 -2.40 -3.49 -3.11
C ILE A 7 -2.88 -4.23 -1.84
N PHE A 8 -2.20 -5.32 -1.51
CA PHE A 8 -2.44 -6.04 -0.27
C PHE A 8 -1.54 -5.54 0.85
N GLU A 9 -0.24 -5.41 0.58
CA GLU A 9 0.73 -5.03 1.60
C GLU A 9 1.72 -4.00 1.08
N ALA A 10 2.09 -3.06 1.95
CA ALA A 10 3.18 -2.11 1.76
C ALA A 10 4.03 -2.03 3.02
N HIS A 11 5.32 -1.73 2.85
CA HIS A 11 6.25 -1.61 3.96
C HIS A 11 6.79 -0.18 4.09
N ILE A 12 6.90 0.28 5.33
CA ILE A 12 7.53 1.57 5.65
C ILE A 12 8.61 1.40 6.72
N ILE A 13 9.48 2.39 6.81
CA ILE A 13 10.61 2.39 7.73
C ILE A 13 10.35 3.38 8.84
N VAL A 14 10.66 2.95 10.07
CA VAL A 14 10.52 3.75 11.28
C VAL A 14 11.82 3.71 12.10
N ARG A 15 12.06 4.74 12.93
CA ARG A 15 13.24 4.81 13.81
C ARG A 15 13.02 4.09 15.12
N ASP A 16 11.80 4.15 15.64
CA ASP A 16 11.40 3.59 16.92
C ASP A 16 10.14 2.76 16.74
N LEU A 17 10.29 1.43 16.81
CA LEU A 17 9.20 0.51 16.55
C LEU A 17 8.05 0.70 17.55
N GLN A 18 8.34 0.83 18.85
CA GLN A 18 7.30 0.90 19.88
C GLN A 18 6.50 2.21 19.78
N ARG A 19 7.18 3.33 19.52
CA ARG A 19 6.52 4.62 19.26
C ARG A 19 5.61 4.51 18.04
N SER A 20 6.09 3.90 16.95
CA SER A 20 5.32 3.77 15.71
C SER A 20 4.17 2.76 15.87
N VAL A 21 4.39 1.64 16.58
CA VAL A 21 3.30 0.72 16.94
C VAL A 21 2.19 1.46 17.69
N GLY A 22 2.55 2.28 18.69
CA GLY A 22 1.58 3.12 19.41
C GLY A 22 0.80 4.04 18.47
N PHE A 23 1.49 4.72 17.54
CA PHE A 23 0.84 5.60 16.58
C PHE A 23 -0.15 4.87 15.66
N TYR A 24 0.28 3.79 15.01
CA TYR A 24 -0.59 3.08 14.05
C TYR A 24 -1.75 2.36 14.75
N ARG A 25 -1.52 1.82 15.96
CA ARG A 25 -2.59 1.15 16.74
C ARG A 25 -3.54 2.15 17.40
N ASP A 26 -3.00 3.14 18.15
CA ASP A 26 -3.81 3.95 19.08
C ASP A 26 -4.36 5.22 18.41
N VAL A 27 -3.67 5.76 17.39
CA VAL A 27 -4.09 6.98 16.67
C VAL A 27 -4.82 6.63 15.39
N LEU A 28 -4.27 5.72 14.56
CA LEU A 28 -4.91 5.33 13.31
C LEU A 28 -5.92 4.19 13.47
N GLY A 29 -5.92 3.51 14.61
CA GLY A 29 -6.87 2.42 14.90
C GLY A 29 -6.59 1.14 14.14
N LEU A 30 -5.36 0.92 13.66
CA LEU A 30 -5.01 -0.30 12.94
C LEU A 30 -4.86 -1.48 13.91
N GLN A 31 -5.41 -2.62 13.53
CA GLN A 31 -5.28 -3.83 14.33
C GLN A 31 -3.90 -4.44 14.16
N VAL A 32 -3.16 -4.66 15.24
CA VAL A 32 -1.89 -5.39 15.21
C VAL A 32 -2.15 -6.83 14.76
N GLY A 33 -1.49 -7.26 13.70
CA GLY A 33 -1.52 -8.62 13.17
C GLY A 33 -0.46 -9.50 13.85
N ILE A 34 0.79 -9.04 13.83
CA ILE A 34 1.92 -9.70 14.49
C ILE A 34 3.03 -8.68 14.79
N GLU A 35 3.70 -8.85 15.91
CA GLU A 35 5.00 -8.25 16.20
C GLU A 35 6.08 -9.33 16.13
N GLN A 36 7.19 -9.05 15.47
CA GLN A 36 8.31 -9.99 15.34
C GLN A 36 9.48 -9.52 16.21
N PRO A 37 9.66 -10.07 17.43
CA PRO A 37 10.72 -9.61 18.34
C PRO A 37 12.15 -9.83 17.80
N GLU A 38 12.35 -10.92 17.04
CA GLU A 38 13.64 -11.29 16.46
C GLU A 38 14.02 -10.45 15.23
N ARG A 39 13.04 -9.88 14.56
CA ARG A 39 13.16 -8.87 13.51
C ARG A 39 12.38 -7.67 13.98
N PRO A 40 12.99 -6.51 14.30
CA PRO A 40 12.25 -5.37 14.84
C PRO A 40 11.25 -4.83 13.80
N ALA A 41 10.12 -5.51 13.69
CA ALA A 41 9.03 -5.25 12.75
C ALA A 41 7.67 -5.52 13.39
N ALA A 42 6.65 -4.82 12.92
CA ALA A 42 5.26 -5.09 13.25
C ALA A 42 4.40 -4.99 12.00
N PHE A 43 3.35 -5.80 11.93
CA PHE A 43 2.40 -5.83 10.83
C PHE A 43 1.00 -5.51 11.35
N PHE A 44 0.29 -4.67 10.62
CA PHE A 44 -1.06 -4.22 10.96
C PHE A 44 -2.04 -4.59 9.87
N TRP A 45 -3.20 -5.07 10.27
CA TRP A 45 -4.35 -5.19 9.38
C TRP A 45 -4.93 -3.82 9.06
N VAL A 46 -5.13 -3.54 7.79
CA VAL A 46 -5.76 -2.32 7.28
C VAL A 46 -7.13 -2.68 6.73
N GLY A 47 -8.18 -2.05 7.23
CA GLY A 47 -9.57 -2.33 6.83
C GLY A 47 -10.15 -3.64 7.37
N GLY A 48 -9.40 -4.33 8.24
CA GLY A 48 -9.76 -5.60 8.84
C GLY A 48 -8.91 -6.76 8.34
N ARG A 49 -8.97 -7.85 9.09
CA ARG A 49 -8.12 -9.03 8.82
C ARG A 49 -8.36 -9.59 7.42
N GLY A 50 -7.27 -9.79 6.69
CA GLY A 50 -7.28 -10.38 5.36
C GLY A 50 -7.60 -9.42 4.21
N LYS A 51 -7.80 -8.12 4.47
CA LYS A 51 -8.03 -7.12 3.41
C LYS A 51 -6.76 -6.49 2.89
N SER A 52 -6.01 -5.83 3.76
CA SER A 52 -4.71 -5.25 3.45
C SER A 52 -3.82 -5.24 4.69
N MET A 53 -2.53 -5.04 4.50
CA MET A 53 -1.55 -5.08 5.57
C MET A 53 -0.51 -3.96 5.42
N LEU A 54 -0.13 -3.37 6.54
CA LEU A 54 1.00 -2.45 6.65
C LEU A 54 2.10 -3.08 7.49
N GLY A 55 3.29 -3.24 6.91
CA GLY A 55 4.49 -3.61 7.64
C GLY A 55 5.32 -2.40 8.03
N ILE A 56 5.72 -2.28 9.29
CA ILE A 56 6.67 -1.28 9.75
C ILE A 56 7.95 -1.94 10.22
N PHE A 57 9.10 -1.42 9.76
CA PHE A 57 10.41 -2.01 10.01
C PHE A 57 11.37 -0.95 10.57
N THR A 58 12.22 -1.33 11.53
CA THR A 58 13.30 -0.45 11.96
C THR A 58 14.52 -0.57 11.05
N ILE A 59 15.34 0.47 11.02
CA ILE A 59 16.64 0.47 10.34
C ILE A 59 17.49 -0.70 10.85
N GLY A 60 18.11 -1.44 9.92
CA GLY A 60 19.00 -2.55 10.22
C GLY A 60 18.36 -3.94 10.14
N SER A 61 17.02 -4.03 10.16
CA SER A 61 16.32 -5.30 9.88
C SER A 61 16.10 -5.54 8.38
N TRP A 62 15.78 -4.55 7.64
CA TRP A 62 15.57 -4.35 6.19
C TRP A 62 14.54 -3.21 6.03
N PRO A 63 14.82 -2.20 5.25
CA PRO A 63 16.07 -1.85 4.55
C PRO A 63 17.09 -1.14 5.46
N THR A 64 18.27 -0.86 4.90
CA THR A 64 19.42 -0.33 5.64
C THR A 64 19.42 1.17 5.86
N GLN A 65 18.51 1.92 5.23
CA GLN A 65 18.47 3.39 5.25
C GLN A 65 17.06 3.90 5.53
N MET A 66 16.99 5.04 6.26
CA MET A 66 15.73 5.78 6.40
C MET A 66 15.37 6.49 5.11
N MET A 67 14.14 6.27 4.66
CA MET A 67 13.51 7.07 3.64
C MET A 67 12.09 7.43 4.08
N GLN A 68 11.63 8.59 3.66
CA GLN A 68 10.23 8.96 3.85
C GLN A 68 9.39 8.26 2.78
N HIS A 69 8.42 7.50 3.21
CA HIS A 69 7.44 6.86 2.32
C HIS A 69 6.22 7.74 2.13
N HIS A 70 5.49 7.50 1.06
CA HIS A 70 4.12 7.95 0.89
C HIS A 70 3.21 6.72 0.81
N LEU A 71 2.15 6.74 1.62
CA LEU A 71 1.18 5.67 1.68
C LEU A 71 -0.22 6.24 1.84
N SER A 72 -1.17 5.79 1.02
CA SER A 72 -2.58 6.19 1.12
C SER A 72 -3.46 5.08 1.67
N PHE A 73 -4.38 5.47 2.54
CA PHE A 73 -5.45 4.64 3.08
C PHE A 73 -6.79 5.06 2.50
N GLN A 74 -7.51 4.13 1.89
CA GLN A 74 -8.88 4.38 1.49
C GLN A 74 -9.78 4.53 2.71
N VAL A 75 -10.62 5.54 2.67
CA VAL A 75 -11.63 5.81 3.70
C VAL A 75 -12.95 6.20 3.01
N LYS A 76 -14.06 6.17 3.75
CA LYS A 76 -15.32 6.73 3.26
C LYS A 76 -15.26 8.25 3.21
N LEU A 77 -15.97 8.85 2.26
CA LEU A 77 -16.01 10.31 2.10
C LEU A 77 -16.47 11.01 3.40
N GLU A 78 -17.47 10.48 4.09
CA GLU A 78 -17.95 11.03 5.35
C GLU A 78 -16.88 11.05 6.44
N ASP A 79 -16.06 9.99 6.52
CA ASP A 79 -14.95 9.89 7.46
C ASP A 79 -13.79 10.81 7.05
N LEU A 80 -13.53 10.96 5.74
CA LEU A 80 -12.53 11.89 5.23
C LEU A 80 -12.87 13.34 5.58
N LEU A 81 -14.13 13.74 5.44
CA LEU A 81 -14.57 15.09 5.77
C LEU A 81 -14.45 15.42 7.26
N ALA A 82 -14.52 14.41 8.12
CA ALA A 82 -14.28 14.54 9.57
C ALA A 82 -12.79 14.41 9.95
N ALA A 83 -11.95 13.88 9.07
CA ALA A 83 -10.55 13.57 9.37
C ALA A 83 -9.70 14.78 9.82
N PRO A 84 -9.84 16.01 9.25
CA PRO A 84 -9.05 17.16 9.71
C PRO A 84 -9.24 17.44 11.20
N GLN A 85 -10.45 17.38 11.70
CA GLN A 85 -10.74 17.59 13.13
C GLN A 85 -10.21 16.44 13.99
N ARG A 86 -10.41 15.18 13.57
CA ARG A 86 -9.92 13.99 14.28
C ARG A 86 -8.39 14.00 14.40
N LEU A 87 -7.68 14.31 13.31
CA LEU A 87 -6.21 14.41 13.29
C LEU A 87 -5.73 15.48 14.29
N ARG A 88 -6.35 16.68 14.32
CA ARG A 88 -5.99 17.70 15.29
C ARG A 88 -6.25 17.30 16.74
N CYS A 89 -7.36 16.61 17.00
CA CYS A 89 -7.64 16.07 18.34
C CYS A 89 -6.55 15.07 18.78
N ALA A 90 -5.95 14.35 17.82
CA ALA A 90 -4.80 13.47 18.07
C ALA A 90 -3.44 14.19 18.06
N GLY A 91 -3.40 15.53 17.95
CA GLY A 91 -2.17 16.32 17.91
C GLY A 91 -1.45 16.29 16.55
N ILE A 92 -2.12 15.85 15.50
CA ILE A 92 -1.56 15.74 14.15
C ILE A 92 -2.06 16.91 13.29
N SER A 93 -1.16 17.53 12.53
CA SER A 93 -1.49 18.62 11.61
C SER A 93 -1.95 18.08 10.28
N PRO A 94 -3.24 18.25 9.90
CA PRO A 94 -3.71 17.88 8.56
C PRO A 94 -3.14 18.84 7.51
N LYS A 95 -2.79 18.29 6.34
CA LYS A 95 -2.14 18.99 5.24
C LYS A 95 -2.94 18.83 3.96
N GLY A 96 -2.95 19.87 3.15
CA GLY A 96 -3.60 19.91 1.86
C GLY A 96 -2.59 20.06 0.72
N ARG A 97 -2.84 21.04 -0.16
CA ARG A 97 -2.07 21.28 -1.37
C ARG A 97 -0.59 21.58 -1.08
N ARG A 98 0.30 20.99 -1.86
CA ARG A 98 1.71 21.37 -1.86
C ARG A 98 1.89 22.67 -2.64
N THR A 99 2.66 23.58 -2.05
CA THR A 99 3.04 24.86 -2.66
C THR A 99 4.54 25.10 -2.44
N PRO A 100 5.18 26.04 -3.16
CA PRO A 100 6.59 26.38 -2.89
C PRO A 100 6.85 26.76 -1.42
N SER A 101 5.90 27.43 -0.77
CA SER A 101 5.99 27.81 0.67
C SER A 101 5.69 26.64 1.61
N TYR A 102 5.00 25.62 1.14
CA TYR A 102 4.62 24.42 1.89
C TYR A 102 4.90 23.16 1.08
N PRO A 103 6.15 22.77 0.90
CA PRO A 103 6.53 21.63 0.04
C PRO A 103 5.99 20.28 0.52
N ARG A 104 5.58 20.19 1.80
CA ARG A 104 4.93 19.01 2.39
C ARG A 104 3.41 19.16 2.55
N GLY A 105 2.81 20.19 1.97
CA GLY A 105 1.39 20.52 2.05
C GLY A 105 1.10 21.64 3.04
N GLU A 106 0.24 22.56 2.64
CA GLU A 106 -0.25 23.66 3.48
C GLU A 106 -1.16 23.11 4.59
N PRO A 107 -1.16 23.71 5.80
CA PRO A 107 -2.15 23.38 6.82
C PRO A 107 -3.58 23.58 6.27
N THR A 108 -4.48 22.65 6.54
CA THR A 108 -5.84 22.73 6.00
C THR A 108 -6.90 22.25 7.00
N ASP A 109 -8.12 22.74 6.80
CA ASP A 109 -9.32 22.32 7.53
C ASP A 109 -10.25 21.46 6.68
N GLU A 110 -9.95 21.33 5.39
CA GLU A 110 -10.74 20.58 4.45
C GLU A 110 -9.86 19.75 3.50
N PRO A 111 -10.38 18.65 2.92
CA PRO A 111 -9.68 17.90 1.90
C PRO A 111 -9.38 18.73 0.65
N ILE A 112 -8.38 18.31 -0.10
CA ILE A 112 -8.20 18.69 -1.51
C ILE A 112 -8.83 17.64 -2.41
N VAL A 113 -9.10 18.00 -3.67
CA VAL A 113 -9.61 17.08 -4.68
C VAL A 113 -8.68 17.05 -5.88
N PHE A 114 -8.24 15.85 -6.24
CA PHE A 114 -7.55 15.58 -7.49
C PHE A 114 -8.59 15.43 -8.60
N ALA A 115 -8.83 16.50 -9.36
CA ALA A 115 -9.94 16.55 -10.32
C ALA A 115 -9.76 15.59 -11.51
N TRP A 116 -8.54 15.15 -11.82
CA TRP A 116 -8.26 14.22 -12.90
C TRP A 116 -8.67 12.77 -12.58
N MET A 117 -8.76 12.40 -11.29
CA MET A 117 -9.18 11.05 -10.86
C MET A 117 -10.39 11.06 -9.93
N PRO A 118 -11.19 12.11 -9.86
CA PRO A 118 -12.10 12.56 -8.80
C PRO A 118 -11.90 11.84 -7.47
N ALA A 119 -10.89 12.28 -6.71
CA ALA A 119 -10.60 11.74 -5.38
C ALA A 119 -10.32 12.88 -4.40
N ALA A 120 -10.98 12.84 -3.26
CA ALA A 120 -10.74 13.77 -2.16
C ALA A 120 -9.67 13.22 -1.23
N SER A 121 -8.75 14.06 -0.75
CA SER A 121 -7.60 13.63 0.04
C SER A 121 -7.23 14.60 1.14
N ILE A 122 -6.70 14.04 2.24
CA ILE A 122 -6.05 14.79 3.32
C ILE A 122 -4.73 14.10 3.65
N PHE A 123 -3.66 14.89 3.79
CA PHE A 123 -2.33 14.38 4.11
C PHE A 123 -1.96 14.68 5.56
N PHE A 124 -1.07 13.85 6.10
CA PHE A 124 -0.48 14.04 7.44
C PHE A 124 0.81 13.22 7.56
N ASP A 125 1.63 13.53 8.57
CA ASP A 125 2.85 12.76 8.80
C ASP A 125 2.66 11.77 9.94
N ASP A 126 3.33 10.63 9.82
CA ASP A 126 3.59 9.75 10.97
C ASP A 126 4.74 10.31 11.84
N PRO A 127 5.04 9.72 13.03
CA PRO A 127 6.11 10.18 13.90
C PRO A 127 7.53 10.19 13.29
N ASP A 128 7.75 9.44 12.21
CA ASP A 128 9.05 9.35 11.50
C ASP A 128 9.10 10.23 10.26
N GLY A 129 7.99 10.90 9.94
CA GLY A 129 7.85 11.80 8.81
C GLY A 129 7.47 11.10 7.50
N ASN A 130 7.00 9.86 7.57
CA ASN A 130 6.32 9.26 6.41
C ASN A 130 5.07 10.07 6.09
N LEU A 131 4.84 10.37 4.82
CA LEU A 131 3.67 11.10 4.38
C LEU A 131 2.52 10.12 4.20
N LEU A 132 1.56 10.21 5.09
CA LEU A 132 0.34 9.42 5.03
C LEU A 132 -0.80 10.21 4.39
N GLU A 133 -1.74 9.51 3.80
CA GLU A 133 -2.90 10.10 3.15
C GLU A 133 -4.16 9.31 3.49
N TYR A 134 -5.24 10.01 3.82
CA TYR A 134 -6.59 9.47 3.70
C TYR A 134 -7.19 9.92 2.39
N ILE A 135 -7.71 8.98 1.59
CA ILE A 135 -8.28 9.23 0.27
C ILE A 135 -9.67 8.60 0.15
N ALA A 136 -10.58 9.32 -0.50
CA ALA A 136 -11.91 8.83 -0.85
C ALA A 136 -12.18 9.10 -2.33
N MET A 137 -12.51 8.05 -3.09
CA MET A 137 -12.95 8.18 -4.47
C MET A 137 -14.34 8.82 -4.53
N LEU A 138 -14.51 9.75 -5.46
CA LEU A 138 -15.77 10.45 -5.69
C LEU A 138 -16.51 9.82 -6.89
N PRO A 139 -17.84 9.81 -6.89
CA PRO A 139 -18.62 9.25 -8.00
C PRO A 139 -18.67 10.15 -9.24
N ASP A 140 -18.00 11.29 -9.19
CA ASP A 140 -18.00 12.30 -10.24
C ASP A 140 -17.16 11.86 -11.45
N LEU A 141 -17.41 12.50 -12.61
CA LEU A 141 -16.56 12.35 -13.78
C LEU A 141 -15.28 13.18 -13.63
N PRO A 142 -14.14 12.71 -14.20
CA PRO A 142 -12.90 13.47 -14.23
C PRO A 142 -13.05 14.85 -14.87
N ARG A 143 -12.46 15.86 -14.25
CA ARG A 143 -12.36 17.26 -14.73
C ARG A 143 -10.91 17.73 -14.64
N PRO A 144 -9.99 17.17 -15.45
CA PRO A 144 -8.56 17.42 -15.33
C PRO A 144 -8.16 18.89 -15.51
N GLU A 145 -8.98 19.68 -16.20
CA GLU A 145 -8.79 21.12 -16.39
C GLU A 145 -8.80 21.90 -15.07
N LEU A 146 -9.42 21.37 -14.02
CA LEU A 146 -9.46 22.02 -12.71
C LEU A 146 -8.18 21.73 -11.89
N GLY A 147 -7.40 20.73 -12.25
CA GLY A 147 -6.17 20.35 -11.53
C GLY A 147 -6.44 19.84 -10.11
N ILE A 148 -5.86 20.53 -9.12
CA ILE A 148 -6.07 20.23 -7.69
C ILE A 148 -6.81 21.42 -7.09
N VAL A 149 -7.99 21.16 -6.54
CA VAL A 149 -8.88 22.18 -5.94
C VAL A 149 -9.20 21.83 -4.49
N ARG A 150 -9.73 22.76 -3.72
CA ARG A 150 -10.24 22.49 -2.37
C ARG A 150 -11.59 21.77 -2.44
N TRP A 151 -11.94 21.02 -1.40
CA TRP A 151 -13.25 20.37 -1.31
C TRP A 151 -14.42 21.37 -1.45
N SER A 152 -14.31 22.54 -0.81
CA SER A 152 -15.31 23.60 -0.91
C SER A 152 -15.51 24.11 -2.34
N GLU A 153 -14.44 24.20 -3.13
CA GLU A 153 -14.49 24.60 -4.55
C GLU A 153 -15.10 23.51 -5.41
N TRP A 154 -14.71 22.24 -5.20
CA TRP A 154 -15.26 21.09 -5.91
C TRP A 154 -16.76 20.93 -5.66
N ASN A 155 -17.16 21.05 -4.40
CA ASN A 155 -18.53 20.85 -3.95
C ASN A 155 -19.43 22.10 -4.13
N ALA A 156 -18.89 23.21 -4.67
CA ALA A 156 -19.67 24.40 -4.96
C ALA A 156 -20.76 24.09 -6.02
N GLY A 157 -21.98 23.89 -5.57
CA GLY A 157 -23.13 23.47 -6.41
C GLY A 157 -23.71 22.09 -6.04
N HIS A 158 -23.11 21.37 -5.11
CA HIS A 158 -23.64 20.12 -4.57
C HIS A 158 -24.04 20.32 -3.11
N THR A 159 -25.24 19.88 -2.75
CA THR A 159 -25.75 19.92 -1.35
C THR A 159 -25.31 18.68 -0.58
N THR A 160 -24.01 18.47 -0.39
CA THR A 160 -23.53 17.41 0.49
C THR A 160 -23.61 17.90 1.93
N ARG A 161 -24.63 17.46 2.67
CA ARG A 161 -24.71 17.70 4.12
C ARG A 161 -23.65 16.84 4.80
N ILE A 162 -22.69 17.48 5.47
CA ILE A 162 -21.78 16.82 6.39
C ILE A 162 -22.62 16.33 7.56
N ALA A 163 -22.77 15.03 7.74
CA ALA A 163 -23.33 14.47 8.96
C ALA A 163 -22.40 14.84 10.12
N GLY A 164 -22.95 15.33 11.21
CA GLY A 164 -22.16 15.77 12.37
C GLY A 164 -21.19 14.70 12.83
N SER A 165 -19.97 15.10 13.16
CA SER A 165 -18.91 14.24 13.65
C SER A 165 -19.34 13.52 14.93
N GLY A 166 -19.47 12.21 14.83
CA GLY A 166 -19.58 11.36 16.02
C GLY A 166 -18.32 11.52 16.91
N THR A 167 -18.42 11.19 18.18
CA THR A 167 -17.36 11.28 19.20
C THR A 167 -16.17 10.35 18.94
N ASN A 168 -16.11 9.66 17.81
CA ASN A 168 -15.01 8.76 17.45
C ASN A 168 -13.78 9.57 17.05
N THR A 169 -12.67 9.38 17.77
CA THR A 169 -11.39 10.08 17.55
C THR A 169 -10.59 9.49 16.37
N MET A 170 -10.89 8.27 15.95
CA MET A 170 -10.18 7.56 14.87
C MET A 170 -10.94 7.65 13.55
N THR A 171 -10.19 7.73 12.43
CA THR A 171 -10.75 7.65 11.09
C THR A 171 -10.73 6.20 10.62
N PRO A 172 -11.89 5.54 10.43
CA PRO A 172 -11.91 4.15 9.95
C PRO A 172 -11.30 4.04 8.56
N VAL A 173 -10.31 3.16 8.41
CA VAL A 173 -9.67 2.86 7.13
C VAL A 173 -10.26 1.59 6.53
N GLU A 174 -10.40 1.55 5.19
CA GLU A 174 -11.02 0.43 4.48
C GLU A 174 -9.98 -0.52 3.87
N GLN A 175 -8.90 0.01 3.29
CA GLN A 175 -7.79 -0.74 2.68
C GLN A 175 -6.62 0.19 2.37
N LEU A 176 -5.48 -0.38 1.95
CA LEU A 176 -4.42 0.37 1.27
C LEU A 176 -4.90 0.80 -0.11
N PHE A 177 -4.69 2.06 -0.46
CA PHE A 177 -5.07 2.59 -1.76
C PHE A 177 -3.86 2.86 -2.64
N GLU A 178 -2.82 3.51 -2.13
CA GLU A 178 -1.66 3.91 -2.92
C GLU A 178 -0.37 3.68 -2.13
N ASP A 179 0.67 3.22 -2.84
CA ASP A 179 2.04 3.17 -2.37
C ASP A 179 2.98 3.74 -3.43
N HIS A 180 4.11 4.31 -3.00
CA HIS A 180 5.10 4.90 -3.88
C HIS A 180 6.43 4.16 -3.81
N ILE A 181 6.98 3.85 -4.98
CA ILE A 181 8.30 3.22 -5.10
C ILE A 181 9.25 4.08 -5.93
N SER A 182 10.53 3.89 -5.71
CA SER A 182 11.59 4.58 -6.46
C SER A 182 12.19 3.69 -7.54
N VAL A 183 12.46 4.29 -8.73
CA VAL A 183 13.01 3.60 -9.88
C VAL A 183 14.14 4.42 -10.52
N ARG A 184 15.09 3.76 -11.20
CA ARG A 184 16.21 4.42 -11.90
C ARG A 184 15.80 4.89 -13.28
N ASP A 185 15.03 4.08 -13.99
CA ASP A 185 14.58 4.33 -15.35
C ASP A 185 13.06 4.24 -15.42
N LEU A 186 12.41 5.39 -15.49
CA LEU A 186 10.95 5.50 -15.45
C LEU A 186 10.26 4.79 -16.64
N GLU A 187 10.83 4.91 -17.84
CA GLU A 187 10.26 4.28 -19.05
C GLU A 187 10.30 2.75 -18.96
N ARG A 188 11.47 2.22 -18.58
CA ARG A 188 11.64 0.77 -18.38
C ARG A 188 10.68 0.25 -17.33
N SER A 189 10.53 0.98 -16.23
CA SER A 189 9.64 0.56 -15.13
C SER A 189 8.18 0.67 -15.53
N ILE A 190 7.76 1.73 -16.24
CA ILE A 190 6.41 1.81 -16.82
C ILE A 190 6.13 0.60 -17.71
N GLY A 191 7.08 0.25 -18.59
CA GLY A 191 6.97 -0.94 -19.46
C GLY A 191 6.73 -2.22 -18.64
N PHE A 192 7.53 -2.43 -17.58
CA PHE A 192 7.39 -3.59 -16.72
C PHE A 192 6.00 -3.65 -16.05
N TYR A 193 5.58 -2.59 -15.37
CA TYR A 193 4.32 -2.58 -14.64
C TYR A 193 3.08 -2.62 -15.56
N ARG A 194 3.14 -1.93 -16.71
CA ARG A 194 2.06 -1.92 -17.69
C ARG A 194 1.98 -3.22 -18.50
N ASP A 195 3.09 -3.63 -19.12
CA ASP A 195 3.08 -4.67 -20.15
C ASP A 195 3.19 -6.08 -19.55
N MET A 196 3.91 -6.22 -18.44
CA MET A 196 4.08 -7.50 -17.76
C MET A 196 3.06 -7.72 -16.65
N LEU A 197 2.82 -6.70 -15.80
CA LEU A 197 1.89 -6.82 -14.67
C LEU A 197 0.46 -6.40 -15.02
N GLY A 198 0.22 -5.79 -16.18
CA GLY A 198 -1.11 -5.43 -16.66
C GLY A 198 -1.74 -4.22 -15.98
N MET A 199 -0.91 -3.32 -15.40
CA MET A 199 -1.40 -2.10 -14.79
C MET A 199 -1.71 -1.03 -15.84
N GLU A 200 -2.73 -0.21 -15.60
CA GLU A 200 -3.09 0.89 -16.48
C GLU A 200 -2.41 2.18 -16.05
N VAL A 201 -1.72 2.87 -16.98
CA VAL A 201 -1.15 4.19 -16.70
C VAL A 201 -2.27 5.20 -16.52
N GLY A 202 -2.42 5.72 -15.31
CA GLY A 202 -3.42 6.73 -14.95
C GLY A 202 -2.95 8.14 -15.27
N VAL A 203 -1.75 8.49 -14.79
CA VAL A 203 -1.13 9.81 -15.00
C VAL A 203 0.36 9.67 -15.22
N LEU A 204 0.88 10.43 -16.18
CA LEU A 204 2.30 10.73 -16.32
C LEU A 204 2.54 12.13 -15.74
N GLN A 205 3.29 12.22 -14.66
CA GLN A 205 3.71 13.50 -14.11
C GLN A 205 4.83 14.09 -14.99
N SER A 206 4.80 15.40 -15.18
CA SER A 206 5.70 16.09 -16.12
C SER A 206 7.15 15.72 -15.87
N ARG A 207 7.83 15.37 -16.96
CA ARG A 207 9.26 15.08 -16.98
C ARG A 207 10.05 16.37 -17.08
N SER A 208 11.12 16.47 -16.32
CA SER A 208 12.17 17.42 -16.68
C SER A 208 12.84 16.97 -18.00
N PRO A 209 13.58 17.89 -18.69
CA PRO A 209 14.36 17.52 -19.89
C PRO A 209 15.31 16.32 -19.66
N GLU A 210 15.72 16.08 -18.41
CA GLU A 210 16.60 14.99 -17.98
C GLU A 210 15.86 13.67 -17.76
N GLY A 211 14.56 13.58 -18.07
CA GLY A 211 13.75 12.37 -17.95
C GLY A 211 13.25 12.07 -16.52
N MET A 212 13.45 13.01 -15.60
CA MET A 212 12.98 12.90 -14.21
C MET A 212 11.47 13.12 -14.13
N GLY A 213 10.79 12.27 -13.42
CA GLY A 213 9.34 12.38 -13.26
C GLY A 213 8.75 11.16 -12.56
N GLY A 214 7.45 11.02 -12.65
CA GLY A 214 6.72 9.91 -12.07
C GLY A 214 5.55 9.47 -12.93
N ALA A 215 5.02 8.31 -12.62
CA ALA A 215 3.78 7.80 -13.16
C ALA A 215 2.93 7.22 -12.03
N LEU A 216 1.63 7.41 -12.13
CA LEU A 216 0.65 6.75 -11.28
C LEU A 216 -0.07 5.69 -12.11
N LEU A 217 -0.02 4.46 -11.65
CA LEU A 217 -0.60 3.31 -12.33
C LEU A 217 -1.77 2.74 -11.54
N TRP A 218 -2.89 2.51 -12.22
CA TRP A 218 -4.04 1.85 -11.62
C TRP A 218 -3.79 0.36 -11.47
N ILE A 219 -4.16 -0.17 -10.32
CA ILE A 219 -4.10 -1.60 -9.97
C ILE A 219 -5.52 -2.13 -9.81
N GLY A 220 -5.82 -3.25 -10.47
CA GLY A 220 -7.14 -3.89 -10.38
C GLY A 220 -8.29 -3.12 -11.04
N GLY A 221 -7.97 -2.05 -11.74
CA GLY A 221 -8.90 -1.15 -12.40
C GLY A 221 -8.94 0.23 -11.76
N ARG A 222 -9.48 1.19 -12.51
CA ARG A 222 -9.57 2.59 -12.06
C ARG A 222 -10.36 2.73 -10.77
N GLY A 223 -9.80 3.50 -9.84
CA GLY A 223 -10.43 3.80 -8.55
C GLY A 223 -10.27 2.73 -7.48
N ARG A 224 -9.52 1.63 -7.72
CA ARG A 224 -9.31 0.57 -6.72
C ARG A 224 -8.05 0.76 -5.91
N SER A 225 -6.91 0.81 -6.56
CA SER A 225 -5.60 1.06 -5.94
C SER A 225 -4.66 1.69 -6.96
N MET A 226 -3.59 2.30 -6.49
CA MET A 226 -2.57 2.92 -7.32
C MET A 226 -1.16 2.55 -6.87
N LEU A 227 -0.24 2.45 -7.83
CA LEU A 227 1.18 2.43 -7.60
C LEU A 227 1.80 3.68 -8.20
N GLY A 228 2.45 4.48 -7.37
CA GLY A 228 3.27 5.60 -7.81
C GLY A 228 4.70 5.14 -8.05
N ILE A 229 5.23 5.35 -9.26
CA ILE A 229 6.64 5.08 -9.57
C ILE A 229 7.34 6.39 -9.89
N TYR A 230 8.46 6.66 -9.22
CA TYR A 230 9.18 7.93 -9.29
C TYR A 230 10.66 7.72 -9.56
N SER A 231 11.21 8.45 -10.56
CA SER A 231 12.64 8.47 -10.80
C SER A 231 13.36 9.44 -9.87
N LEU A 232 14.67 9.21 -9.63
CA LEU A 232 15.52 10.15 -8.92
C LEU A 232 15.47 11.53 -9.57
N GLY A 233 15.52 12.59 -8.74
CA GLY A 233 15.48 13.97 -9.19
C GLY A 233 14.07 14.54 -9.39
N SER A 234 13.02 13.73 -9.26
CA SER A 234 11.68 14.23 -8.96
C SER A 234 11.67 14.85 -7.55
N THR A 235 10.59 15.52 -7.16
CA THR A 235 10.48 16.10 -5.80
C THR A 235 10.55 15.05 -4.69
N TRP A 236 10.50 13.78 -5.05
CA TRP A 236 10.59 12.58 -4.24
C TRP A 236 10.78 11.37 -5.19
N PRO A 237 11.61 10.39 -4.92
CA PRO A 237 12.50 10.20 -3.77
C PRO A 237 13.88 10.86 -3.93
N LEU A 238 14.58 11.04 -2.81
CA LEU A 238 15.95 11.58 -2.82
C LEU A 238 17.02 10.52 -3.14
N THR A 239 16.69 9.24 -2.95
CA THR A 239 17.59 8.10 -3.23
C THR A 239 16.79 6.92 -3.76
N ILE A 240 17.45 6.01 -4.50
CA ILE A 240 16.85 4.71 -4.84
C ILE A 240 16.90 3.82 -3.60
N MET A 241 15.75 3.26 -3.27
CA MET A 241 15.62 2.20 -2.26
C MET A 241 14.89 1.00 -2.84
N GLN A 242 15.10 -0.15 -2.21
CA GLN A 242 14.26 -1.31 -2.46
C GLN A 242 12.99 -1.18 -1.64
N HIS A 243 11.86 -1.23 -2.30
CA HIS A 243 10.53 -1.26 -1.68
C HIS A 243 9.99 -2.68 -1.66
N HIS A 244 9.03 -2.93 -0.81
CA HIS A 244 8.20 -4.12 -0.85
C HIS A 244 6.75 -3.73 -1.04
N VAL A 245 6.12 -4.32 -2.07
CA VAL A 245 4.69 -4.14 -2.34
C VAL A 245 4.08 -5.49 -2.68
N ALA A 246 3.05 -5.89 -1.96
CA ALA A 246 2.28 -7.08 -2.28
C ALA A 246 0.97 -6.74 -3.00
N PHE A 247 0.67 -7.54 -4.00
CA PHE A 247 -0.54 -7.43 -4.82
C PHE A 247 -1.45 -8.62 -4.58
N GLU A 248 -2.70 -8.38 -4.19
CA GLU A 248 -3.67 -9.47 -4.08
C GLU A 248 -4.01 -10.03 -5.45
N VAL A 249 -3.97 -11.35 -5.53
CA VAL A 249 -4.40 -12.14 -6.70
C VAL A 249 -5.36 -13.26 -6.27
N THR A 250 -5.92 -14.02 -7.22
CA THR A 250 -6.65 -15.24 -6.86
C THR A 250 -5.67 -16.38 -6.59
N ILE A 251 -6.10 -17.38 -5.81
CA ILE A 251 -5.25 -18.57 -5.59
C ILE A 251 -4.95 -19.31 -6.89
N GLU A 252 -5.89 -19.36 -7.82
CA GLU A 252 -5.72 -19.99 -9.13
C GLU A 252 -4.62 -19.26 -9.94
N ASP A 253 -4.65 -17.94 -9.96
CA ASP A 253 -3.62 -17.12 -10.62
C ASP A 253 -2.27 -17.31 -9.92
N LEU A 254 -2.24 -17.33 -8.57
CA LEU A 254 -1.01 -17.49 -7.79
C LEU A 254 -0.31 -18.84 -8.06
N LEU A 255 -1.08 -19.95 -8.14
CA LEU A 255 -0.51 -21.27 -8.41
C LEU A 255 0.16 -21.36 -9.79
N THR A 256 -0.22 -20.49 -10.72
CA THR A 256 0.42 -20.40 -12.03
C THR A 256 1.55 -19.37 -12.10
N ALA A 257 1.68 -18.52 -11.08
CA ALA A 257 2.61 -17.38 -11.08
C ALA A 257 4.08 -17.78 -11.30
N PRO A 258 4.65 -18.82 -10.65
CA PRO A 258 6.05 -19.18 -10.87
C PRO A 258 6.36 -19.50 -12.32
N ARG A 259 5.46 -20.23 -12.99
CA ARG A 259 5.59 -20.56 -14.42
C ARG A 259 5.45 -19.32 -15.31
N ASN A 260 4.47 -18.45 -15.02
CA ASN A 260 4.20 -17.26 -15.81
C ASN A 260 5.34 -16.23 -15.71
N LEU A 261 5.88 -16.02 -14.50
CA LEU A 261 7.04 -15.16 -14.26
C LEU A 261 8.26 -15.67 -15.04
N ARG A 262 8.55 -16.98 -14.94
CA ARG A 262 9.67 -17.60 -15.68
C ARG A 262 9.52 -17.44 -17.20
N ALA A 263 8.31 -17.61 -17.75
CA ALA A 263 8.05 -17.41 -19.17
C ALA A 263 8.25 -15.95 -19.60
N ALA A 264 8.11 -15.00 -18.68
CA ALA A 264 8.40 -13.57 -18.88
C ALA A 264 9.87 -13.19 -18.57
N GLY A 265 10.74 -14.17 -18.26
CA GLY A 265 12.15 -13.92 -17.93
C GLY A 265 12.38 -13.41 -16.51
N VAL A 266 11.38 -13.53 -15.61
CA VAL A 266 11.46 -13.09 -14.21
C VAL A 266 11.55 -14.32 -13.30
N THR A 267 12.46 -14.29 -12.34
CA THR A 267 12.60 -15.39 -11.38
C THR A 267 11.54 -15.30 -10.30
N ALA A 268 10.78 -16.37 -10.10
CA ALA A 268 9.91 -16.53 -8.94
C ALA A 268 10.76 -16.84 -7.70
N LEU A 269 10.51 -16.11 -6.62
CA LEU A 269 11.27 -16.16 -5.38
C LEU A 269 10.39 -16.54 -4.20
N GLY A 270 10.99 -17.18 -3.20
CA GLY A 270 10.41 -17.37 -1.88
C GLY A 270 10.69 -16.18 -0.94
N GLY A 271 10.17 -16.23 0.27
CA GLY A 271 10.30 -15.14 1.24
C GLY A 271 11.74 -14.85 1.70
N ARG A 272 12.70 -15.73 1.43
CA ARG A 272 14.14 -15.54 1.69
C ARG A 272 14.92 -15.22 0.41
N ARG A 273 14.22 -14.87 -0.67
CA ARG A 273 14.76 -14.59 -2.02
C ARG A 273 15.39 -15.82 -2.71
N GLU A 274 15.11 -17.03 -2.25
CA GLU A 274 15.46 -18.27 -2.94
C GLU A 274 14.55 -18.51 -4.15
N PRO A 275 15.08 -19.04 -5.27
CA PRO A 275 14.23 -19.43 -6.41
C PRO A 275 13.25 -20.54 -6.01
N ILE A 276 12.00 -20.41 -6.46
CA ILE A 276 10.93 -21.38 -6.16
C ILE A 276 10.15 -21.79 -7.42
N ASP A 277 9.53 -22.97 -7.36
CA ASP A 277 8.64 -23.51 -8.40
C ASP A 277 7.18 -23.57 -7.96
N GLU A 278 6.92 -23.42 -6.68
CA GLU A 278 5.58 -23.36 -6.07
C GLU A 278 5.49 -22.21 -5.04
N PRO A 279 4.28 -21.70 -4.75
CA PRO A 279 4.12 -20.67 -3.72
C PRO A 279 4.62 -21.10 -2.35
N VAL A 280 5.01 -20.14 -1.53
CA VAL A 280 5.22 -20.31 -0.08
C VAL A 280 3.96 -19.90 0.68
N VAL A 281 3.78 -20.41 1.89
CA VAL A 281 2.61 -20.13 2.73
C VAL A 281 3.05 -19.60 4.08
N PHE A 282 2.52 -18.43 4.44
CA PHE A 282 2.62 -17.87 5.79
C PHE A 282 1.56 -18.52 6.69
N SER A 283 1.97 -19.42 7.56
CA SER A 283 1.06 -20.22 8.38
C SER A 283 0.30 -19.40 9.44
N TRP A 284 0.88 -18.29 9.91
CA TRP A 284 0.30 -17.43 10.94
C TRP A 284 -0.87 -16.57 10.44
N MET A 285 -0.91 -16.25 9.12
CA MET A 285 -2.00 -15.45 8.52
C MET A 285 -2.73 -16.19 7.40
N PRO A 286 -2.63 -17.49 7.26
CA PRO A 286 -2.84 -18.36 6.10
C PRO A 286 -2.93 -17.60 4.76
N ALA A 287 -1.76 -17.27 4.21
CA ALA A 287 -1.66 -16.64 2.91
C ALA A 287 -0.58 -17.31 2.07
N ALA A 288 -0.88 -17.58 0.81
CA ALA A 288 0.09 -18.12 -0.14
C ALA A 288 0.71 -16.97 -0.94
N SER A 289 2.02 -17.05 -1.22
CA SER A 289 2.78 -15.97 -1.83
C SER A 289 3.83 -16.45 -2.83
N VAL A 290 4.07 -15.62 -3.84
CA VAL A 290 5.19 -15.74 -4.79
C VAL A 290 5.83 -14.37 -4.91
N PHE A 291 7.11 -14.28 -4.60
CA PHE A 291 7.89 -13.04 -4.69
C PHE A 291 8.65 -12.95 -6.02
N PHE A 292 8.99 -11.74 -6.41
CA PHE A 292 9.82 -11.47 -7.58
C PHE A 292 10.36 -10.04 -7.53
N ASP A 293 11.42 -9.75 -8.29
CA ASP A 293 11.97 -8.40 -8.37
C ASP A 293 11.46 -7.67 -9.61
N ASP A 294 11.24 -6.35 -9.46
CA ASP A 294 11.11 -5.46 -10.60
C ASP A 294 12.49 -5.15 -11.21
N PRO A 295 12.59 -4.42 -12.36
CA PRO A 295 13.86 -4.09 -12.97
C PRO A 295 14.83 -3.26 -12.12
N ASP A 296 14.35 -2.63 -11.05
CA ASP A 296 15.15 -1.81 -10.13
C ASP A 296 15.49 -2.53 -8.81
N GLY A 297 14.96 -3.76 -8.63
CA GLY A 297 15.17 -4.59 -7.46
C GLY A 297 14.17 -4.34 -6.34
N ASN A 298 13.06 -3.66 -6.64
CA ASN A 298 11.93 -3.61 -5.69
C ASN A 298 11.38 -5.03 -5.54
N PHE A 299 11.17 -5.44 -4.29
CA PHE A 299 10.72 -6.78 -3.94
C PHE A 299 9.20 -6.83 -4.00
N LEU A 300 8.67 -7.37 -5.07
CA LEU A 300 7.23 -7.47 -5.32
C LEU A 300 6.70 -8.83 -4.88
N GLU A 301 5.43 -8.90 -4.57
CA GLU A 301 4.76 -10.11 -4.13
C GLU A 301 3.38 -10.25 -4.78
N TYR A 302 3.07 -11.44 -5.28
CA TYR A 302 1.70 -11.89 -5.48
C TYR A 302 1.26 -12.65 -4.24
N ILE A 303 0.14 -12.28 -3.64
CA ILE A 303 -0.39 -12.90 -2.44
C ILE A 303 -1.87 -13.28 -2.61
N ALA A 304 -2.25 -14.42 -2.05
CA ALA A 304 -3.63 -14.85 -1.96
C ALA A 304 -3.94 -15.34 -0.55
N MET A 305 -4.96 -14.76 0.08
CA MET A 305 -5.47 -15.25 1.37
C MET A 305 -6.12 -16.62 1.19
N LEU A 306 -5.89 -17.50 2.16
CA LEU A 306 -6.50 -18.83 2.21
C LEU A 306 -7.65 -18.85 3.23
N ASP A 307 -8.67 -19.66 2.95
CA ASP A 307 -9.83 -19.87 3.88
C ASP A 307 -9.49 -20.76 5.09
N ASP A 308 -8.22 -20.94 5.37
CA ASP A 308 -7.73 -21.78 6.44
C ASP A 308 -7.59 -20.99 7.77
N GLN A 309 -7.61 -21.70 8.89
CA GLN A 309 -7.26 -21.11 10.17
C GLN A 309 -5.74 -20.99 10.30
N PRO A 310 -5.22 -19.97 11.04
CA PRO A 310 -3.80 -19.88 11.37
C PRO A 310 -3.28 -21.15 12.04
N GLN A 311 -2.09 -21.59 11.66
CA GLN A 311 -1.38 -22.74 12.18
C GLN A 311 0.10 -22.38 12.40
N PRO A 312 0.41 -21.41 13.29
CA PRO A 312 1.78 -20.91 13.48
C PRO A 312 2.72 -21.99 14.04
N GLU A 313 2.18 -23.04 14.65
CA GLU A 313 2.94 -24.19 15.15
C GLU A 313 3.60 -25.01 14.05
N LEU A 314 3.16 -24.89 12.79
CA LEU A 314 3.78 -25.56 11.64
C LEU A 314 5.06 -24.86 11.15
N GLY A 315 5.40 -23.69 11.71
CA GLY A 315 6.50 -22.84 11.27
C GLY A 315 6.02 -21.60 10.54
N LEU A 316 6.86 -20.56 10.46
CA LEU A 316 6.44 -19.26 9.90
C LEU A 316 6.18 -19.31 8.40
N LEU A 317 6.92 -20.12 7.67
CA LEU A 317 6.89 -20.18 6.21
C LEU A 317 7.07 -21.65 5.76
N LEU A 318 6.12 -22.12 4.97
CA LEU A 318 6.08 -23.48 4.41
C LEU A 318 6.03 -23.41 2.89
N SER A 319 6.42 -24.46 2.18
CA SER A 319 6.09 -24.61 0.78
C SER A 319 4.59 -24.93 0.62
N TRP A 320 4.03 -24.68 -0.56
CA TRP A 320 2.64 -25.03 -0.86
C TRP A 320 2.34 -26.52 -0.64
N SER A 321 3.26 -27.39 -1.07
CA SER A 321 3.14 -28.84 -0.91
C SER A 321 3.18 -29.28 0.57
N GLU A 322 4.02 -28.68 1.39
CA GLU A 322 4.06 -28.92 2.85
C GLU A 322 2.75 -28.47 3.52
N TRP A 323 2.25 -27.27 3.19
CA TRP A 323 0.97 -26.78 3.69
C TRP A 323 -0.18 -27.73 3.36
N GLN A 324 -0.28 -28.18 2.10
CA GLN A 324 -1.31 -29.12 1.65
C GLN A 324 -1.22 -30.48 2.37
N SER A 325 -0.01 -30.94 2.69
CA SER A 325 0.23 -32.19 3.43
C SER A 325 -0.22 -32.09 4.89
N GLY A 326 0.12 -30.97 5.56
CA GLY A 326 -0.31 -30.71 6.95
C GLY A 326 -1.84 -30.63 7.08
N ARG A 327 -2.55 -30.05 6.10
CA ARG A 327 -4.02 -30.01 6.07
C ARG A 327 -4.66 -31.40 6.04
N LYS A 328 -4.07 -32.36 5.34
CA LYS A 328 -4.58 -33.74 5.25
C LYS A 328 -4.46 -34.47 6.58
N GLU A 329 -3.33 -34.28 7.29
CA GLU A 329 -3.11 -34.90 8.60
C GLU A 329 -4.00 -34.29 9.70
N GLY A 330 -4.23 -32.97 9.70
CA GLY A 330 -5.11 -32.29 10.62
C GLY A 330 -6.57 -32.72 10.49
N LYS A 331 -7.08 -32.89 9.25
CA LYS A 331 -8.43 -33.41 9.01
C LYS A 331 -8.60 -34.88 9.41
N ALA A 332 -7.56 -35.70 9.29
CA ALA A 332 -7.59 -37.09 9.71
C ALA A 332 -7.66 -37.26 11.25
N LYS A 333 -7.11 -36.29 12.01
CA LYS A 333 -7.15 -36.29 13.49
C LYS A 333 -8.46 -35.74 14.06
N SER A 334 -9.20 -34.90 13.33
CA SER A 334 -10.48 -34.33 13.78
C SER A 334 -11.69 -35.26 13.55
N HIS A 335 -11.51 -36.39 12.88
CA HIS A 335 -12.54 -37.41 12.63
C HIS A 335 -12.31 -38.72 13.43
N LYS A 336 -11.40 -38.68 14.41
CA LYS A 336 -11.24 -39.71 15.44
C LYS A 336 -11.57 -39.15 16.82
#